data_70bf7cdc746e8a19e9c4d734b489c789
#
_entry.id   70bf7cdc746e8a19e9c4d734b489c789
#
_cell.length_a   1.000
_cell.length_b   1.000
_cell.length_c   1.000
_cell.angle_alpha   90.00
_cell.angle_beta   90.00
_cell.angle_gamma   90.00
#
_symmetry.space_group_name_H-M   'P 1'
#
loop_
_entity.id
_entity.type
_entity.pdbx_description
1 polymer ?
#
loop_
_entity_poly.entity_id
_entity_poly.type
_entity_poly.pdbx_seq_one_letter_code
_entity_poly.pdbx_strand_id
1 'polypeptide(L)'
;SITKIAATTYTLMQLTKDSLIDLDQTLGYYLPEIVGESAYKSIKLREMLAHQAGFISWIPFYRNTQTKGELDPFYYNSDSSDVYSKKVAQDIYIKPEFQDSIFNRILRTSLRRKKYKYSDIGYYFLKVIIEKQTQMPLEDYVQQNIYLPMGLSHTGYHPMYRFDRKRIPPTVMDTTFRKQIIWGDVNDQGAATLGG
;
A
#
# COMPACT_ATOMS: atom_id res chain seq x y z
N SER A 1 10.49 4.24 -0.65
CA SER A 1 9.96 3.46 0.48
C SER A 1 10.69 2.12 0.55
N ILE A 2 11.20 1.80 1.73
CA ILE A 2 11.90 0.53 1.99
C ILE A 2 10.95 -0.65 1.83
N THR A 3 9.69 -0.50 2.18
CA THR A 3 8.63 -1.51 2.07
C THR A 3 8.54 -2.13 0.66
N LYS A 4 8.71 -1.31 -0.39
CA LYS A 4 8.70 -1.80 -1.77
C LYS A 4 9.73 -2.91 -2.01
N ILE A 5 10.93 -2.74 -1.48
CA ILE A 5 12.04 -3.69 -1.66
C ILE A 5 11.96 -4.80 -0.62
N ALA A 6 11.92 -4.43 0.67
CA ALA A 6 12.05 -5.38 1.77
C ALA A 6 10.82 -6.30 1.93
N ALA A 7 9.65 -5.86 1.50
CA ALA A 7 8.42 -6.65 1.57
C ALA A 7 7.94 -7.05 0.16
N THR A 8 7.35 -6.12 -0.59
CA THR A 8 6.63 -6.44 -1.81
C THR A 8 7.49 -7.13 -2.87
N THR A 9 8.65 -6.54 -3.20
CA THR A 9 9.52 -7.11 -4.25
C THR A 9 10.07 -8.47 -3.83
N TYR A 10 10.52 -8.60 -2.58
CA TYR A 10 11.07 -9.85 -2.08
C TYR A 10 10.01 -10.97 -2.06
N THR A 11 8.79 -10.65 -1.63
CA THR A 11 7.65 -11.59 -1.69
C THR A 11 7.37 -12.04 -3.12
N LEU A 12 7.33 -11.10 -4.07
CA LEU A 12 7.12 -11.45 -5.48
C LEU A 12 8.23 -12.33 -6.05
N MET A 13 9.49 -12.12 -5.67
CA MET A 13 10.59 -13.01 -6.05
C MET A 13 10.35 -14.42 -5.55
N GLN A 14 9.93 -14.59 -4.29
CA GLN A 14 9.63 -15.89 -3.72
C GLN A 14 8.43 -16.54 -4.43
N LEU A 15 7.32 -15.83 -4.59
CA LEU A 15 6.13 -16.35 -5.26
C LEU A 15 6.37 -16.69 -6.74
N THR A 16 7.26 -15.95 -7.41
CA THR A 16 7.68 -16.27 -8.78
C THR A 16 8.52 -17.55 -8.82
N LYS A 17 9.45 -17.70 -7.89
CA LYS A 17 10.24 -18.94 -7.74
C LYS A 17 9.34 -20.17 -7.53
N ASP A 18 8.28 -19.99 -6.72
CA ASP A 18 7.33 -21.05 -6.41
C ASP A 18 6.25 -21.24 -7.48
N SER A 19 6.37 -20.54 -8.63
CA SER A 19 5.43 -20.57 -9.77
C SER A 19 3.99 -20.14 -9.42
N LEU A 20 3.80 -19.41 -8.32
CA LEU A 20 2.50 -18.87 -7.91
C LEU A 20 2.19 -17.53 -8.60
N ILE A 21 3.22 -16.82 -9.05
CA ILE A 21 3.09 -15.56 -9.78
C ILE A 21 4.00 -15.59 -11.01
N ASP A 22 3.43 -15.23 -12.15
CA ASP A 22 4.17 -14.96 -13.39
C ASP A 22 4.24 -13.43 -13.60
N LEU A 23 5.45 -12.88 -13.61
CA LEU A 23 5.69 -11.45 -13.79
C LEU A 23 5.35 -10.95 -15.21
N ASP A 24 5.25 -11.83 -16.18
CA ASP A 24 4.87 -11.50 -17.56
C ASP A 24 3.36 -11.54 -17.79
N GLN A 25 2.59 -12.02 -16.82
CA GLN A 25 1.15 -11.89 -16.82
C GLN A 25 0.71 -10.45 -16.52
N THR A 26 -0.52 -10.15 -16.88
CA THR A 26 -1.08 -8.80 -16.82
C THR A 26 -1.86 -8.53 -15.53
N LEU A 27 -2.07 -7.26 -15.28
CA LEU A 27 -2.92 -6.80 -14.18
C LEU A 27 -4.36 -7.31 -14.33
N GLY A 28 -4.88 -7.35 -15.56
CA GLY A 28 -6.19 -7.91 -15.86
C GLY A 28 -6.32 -9.41 -15.64
N TYR A 29 -5.21 -10.16 -15.70
CA TYR A 29 -5.20 -11.58 -15.34
C TYR A 29 -5.39 -11.79 -13.83
N TYR A 30 -4.67 -11.00 -13.01
CA TYR A 30 -4.69 -11.17 -11.55
C TYR A 30 -5.87 -10.47 -10.88
N LEU A 31 -6.26 -9.28 -11.35
CA LEU A 31 -7.26 -8.41 -10.74
C LEU A 31 -8.32 -7.93 -11.75
N PRO A 32 -8.98 -8.86 -12.49
CA PRO A 32 -10.01 -8.48 -13.46
C PRO A 32 -11.17 -7.71 -12.80
N GLU A 33 -11.51 -8.01 -11.55
CA GLU A 33 -12.56 -7.37 -10.78
C GLU A 33 -12.25 -5.90 -10.45
N ILE A 34 -10.97 -5.52 -10.35
CA ILE A 34 -10.57 -4.15 -10.07
C ILE A 34 -10.40 -3.36 -11.36
N VAL A 35 -9.66 -3.91 -12.33
CA VAL A 35 -9.28 -3.12 -13.52
C VAL A 35 -10.29 -3.19 -14.66
N GLY A 36 -11.17 -4.20 -14.70
CA GLY A 36 -12.18 -4.36 -15.73
C GLY A 36 -11.63 -4.18 -17.15
N GLU A 37 -12.34 -3.43 -17.98
CA GLU A 37 -11.97 -3.10 -19.36
C GLU A 37 -11.08 -1.84 -19.48
N SER A 38 -10.54 -1.34 -18.38
CA SER A 38 -9.66 -0.16 -18.40
C SER A 38 -8.35 -0.43 -19.14
N ALA A 39 -7.67 0.65 -19.54
CA ALA A 39 -6.34 0.56 -20.16
C ALA A 39 -5.29 -0.11 -19.24
N TYR A 40 -5.56 -0.22 -17.96
CA TYR A 40 -4.69 -0.85 -16.96
C TYR A 40 -4.62 -2.37 -17.12
N LYS A 41 -5.64 -3.01 -17.70
CA LYS A 41 -5.73 -4.48 -17.81
C LYS A 41 -4.53 -5.13 -18.52
N SER A 42 -3.91 -4.43 -19.46
CA SER A 42 -2.79 -4.95 -20.27
C SER A 42 -1.40 -4.71 -19.67
N ILE A 43 -1.31 -4.07 -18.49
CA ILE A 43 -0.04 -3.78 -17.82
C ILE A 43 0.51 -5.07 -17.22
N LYS A 44 1.77 -5.40 -17.53
CA LYS A 44 2.46 -6.55 -16.93
C LYS A 44 2.98 -6.21 -15.53
N LEU A 45 3.04 -7.21 -14.65
CA LEU A 45 3.60 -7.03 -13.31
C LEU A 45 5.06 -6.56 -13.36
N ARG A 46 5.85 -7.08 -14.28
CA ARG A 46 7.23 -6.67 -14.55
C ARG A 46 7.37 -5.18 -14.81
N GLU A 47 6.44 -4.59 -15.57
CA GLU A 47 6.45 -3.17 -15.88
C GLU A 47 6.19 -2.30 -14.64
N MET A 48 5.34 -2.77 -13.73
CA MET A 48 5.08 -2.09 -12.45
C MET A 48 6.30 -2.12 -11.54
N LEU A 49 6.93 -3.29 -11.38
CA LEU A 49 8.15 -3.45 -10.59
C LEU A 49 9.30 -2.58 -11.10
N ALA A 50 9.43 -2.46 -12.42
CA ALA A 50 10.46 -1.64 -13.06
C ALA A 50 10.10 -0.13 -13.12
N HIS A 51 8.95 0.28 -12.57
CA HIS A 51 8.42 1.64 -12.70
C HIS A 51 8.28 2.11 -14.16
N GLN A 52 7.94 1.20 -15.08
CA GLN A 52 7.80 1.46 -16.52
C GLN A 52 6.37 1.27 -17.04
N ALA A 53 5.40 1.13 -16.16
CA ALA A 53 3.99 0.90 -16.51
C ALA A 53 3.25 2.13 -17.05
N GLY A 54 3.88 3.29 -17.09
CA GLY A 54 3.23 4.54 -17.52
C GLY A 54 2.39 5.23 -16.46
N PHE A 55 2.49 4.83 -15.21
CA PHE A 55 1.78 5.47 -14.10
C PHE A 55 2.29 6.88 -13.81
N ILE A 56 1.42 7.72 -13.25
CA ILE A 56 1.85 8.94 -12.55
C ILE A 56 2.58 8.56 -11.25
N SER A 57 3.39 9.47 -10.71
CA SER A 57 4.25 9.13 -9.55
C SER A 57 3.44 8.86 -8.29
N TRP A 58 2.43 9.69 -8.01
CA TRP A 58 1.68 9.68 -6.77
C TRP A 58 0.35 10.43 -6.92
N ILE A 59 -0.64 10.10 -6.07
CA ILE A 59 -1.95 10.76 -5.99
C ILE A 59 -2.20 11.16 -4.53
N PRO A 60 -2.49 12.43 -4.22
CA PRO A 60 -2.83 12.87 -2.87
C PRO A 60 -4.26 12.47 -2.51
N PHE A 61 -4.48 11.20 -2.18
CA PHE A 61 -5.81 10.65 -1.88
C PHE A 61 -6.47 11.37 -0.70
N TYR A 62 -5.68 11.76 0.31
CA TYR A 62 -6.16 12.42 1.53
C TYR A 62 -6.94 13.72 1.27
N ARG A 63 -6.66 14.42 0.16
CA ARG A 63 -7.35 15.68 -0.14
C ARG A 63 -8.86 15.52 -0.32
N ASN A 64 -9.31 14.34 -0.71
CA ASN A 64 -10.73 14.05 -0.90
C ASN A 64 -11.41 13.53 0.38
N THR A 65 -10.66 13.41 1.46
CA THR A 65 -11.14 12.94 2.76
C THR A 65 -11.07 14.05 3.82
N GLN A 66 -10.91 15.28 3.36
CA GLN A 66 -10.90 16.47 4.20
C GLN A 66 -12.00 17.43 3.79
N THR A 67 -12.66 18.03 4.79
CA THR A 67 -13.61 19.13 4.61
C THR A 67 -13.06 20.36 5.32
N LYS A 68 -12.84 21.47 4.58
CA LYS A 68 -12.26 22.73 5.09
C LYS A 68 -10.89 22.54 5.79
N GLY A 69 -10.09 21.56 5.33
CA GLY A 69 -8.76 21.27 5.89
C GLY A 69 -8.75 20.43 7.16
N GLU A 70 -9.91 19.97 7.62
CA GLU A 70 -10.06 19.04 8.73
C GLU A 70 -10.42 17.63 8.22
N LEU A 71 -10.14 16.61 9.04
CA LEU A 71 -10.54 15.23 8.74
C LEU A 71 -12.07 15.14 8.68
N ASP A 72 -12.60 14.60 7.60
CA ASP A 72 -14.04 14.46 7.44
C ASP A 72 -14.54 13.25 8.26
N PRO A 73 -15.47 13.44 9.21
CA PRO A 73 -16.01 12.36 10.04
C PRO A 73 -16.71 11.25 9.24
N PHE A 74 -17.08 11.50 7.99
CA PHE A 74 -17.59 10.46 7.11
C PHE A 74 -16.53 9.39 6.83
N TYR A 75 -15.26 9.78 6.72
CA TYR A 75 -14.14 8.87 6.43
C TYR A 75 -13.39 8.42 7.67
N TYR A 76 -13.30 9.26 8.72
CA TYR A 76 -12.42 9.06 9.86
C TYR A 76 -13.16 9.02 11.20
N ASN A 77 -12.55 8.26 12.12
CA ASN A 77 -12.92 8.27 13.54
C ASN A 77 -11.64 8.26 14.40
N SER A 78 -11.71 8.78 15.62
CA SER A 78 -10.62 8.71 16.60
C SER A 78 -10.43 7.31 17.19
N ASP A 79 -11.50 6.53 17.20
CA ASP A 79 -11.53 5.21 17.81
C ASP A 79 -11.65 4.13 16.74
N SER A 80 -10.95 3.01 16.97
CA SER A 80 -11.09 1.81 16.14
C SER A 80 -12.45 1.16 16.36
N SER A 81 -13.07 0.72 15.27
CA SER A 81 -14.32 -0.04 15.27
C SER A 81 -14.40 -0.92 14.03
N ASP A 82 -15.44 -1.75 13.91
CA ASP A 82 -15.66 -2.57 12.71
C ASP A 82 -15.82 -1.70 11.45
N VAL A 83 -16.36 -0.48 11.60
CA VAL A 83 -16.53 0.48 10.50
C VAL A 83 -15.24 1.25 10.20
N TYR A 84 -14.47 1.60 11.20
CA TYR A 84 -13.23 2.38 11.10
C TYR A 84 -12.05 1.55 11.59
N SER A 85 -11.69 0.52 10.84
CA SER A 85 -10.72 -0.49 11.28
C SER A 85 -9.30 -0.27 10.77
N LYS A 86 -9.09 0.60 9.77
CA LYS A 86 -7.76 0.83 9.21
C LYS A 86 -7.09 2.03 9.88
N LYS A 87 -6.06 1.76 10.69
CA LYS A 87 -5.26 2.81 11.32
C LYS A 87 -4.43 3.55 10.26
N VAL A 88 -4.47 4.89 10.27
CA VAL A 88 -3.64 5.75 9.41
C VAL A 88 -2.68 6.65 10.19
N ALA A 89 -2.93 6.83 11.48
CA ALA A 89 -2.03 7.46 12.47
C ALA A 89 -2.53 7.18 13.88
N GLN A 90 -1.87 7.72 14.89
CA GLN A 90 -2.36 7.66 16.26
C GLN A 90 -3.73 8.34 16.35
N ASP A 91 -4.73 7.64 16.92
CA ASP A 91 -6.10 8.10 17.11
C ASP A 91 -6.77 8.60 15.79
N ILE A 92 -6.40 7.98 14.66
CA ILE A 92 -7.02 8.24 13.37
C ILE A 92 -7.20 6.91 12.63
N TYR A 93 -8.46 6.53 12.43
CA TYR A 93 -8.85 5.30 11.74
C TYR A 93 -9.75 5.64 10.56
N ILE A 94 -9.56 4.97 9.42
CA ILE A 94 -10.34 5.16 8.19
C ILE A 94 -11.17 3.90 7.89
N LYS A 95 -12.24 4.09 7.15
CA LYS A 95 -13.06 2.98 6.63
C LYS A 95 -12.27 2.12 5.65
N PRO A 96 -12.29 0.78 5.76
CA PRO A 96 -11.63 -0.13 4.80
C PRO A 96 -12.07 0.09 3.35
N GLU A 97 -13.34 0.42 3.12
CA GLU A 97 -13.93 0.65 1.79
C GLU A 97 -13.29 1.84 1.06
N PHE A 98 -12.53 2.69 1.75
CA PHE A 98 -11.78 3.75 1.11
C PHE A 98 -10.73 3.20 0.14
N GLN A 99 -10.29 1.96 0.31
CA GLN A 99 -9.43 1.27 -0.65
C GLN A 99 -10.05 1.25 -2.06
N ASP A 100 -11.35 0.99 -2.18
CA ASP A 100 -12.03 0.98 -3.49
C ASP A 100 -12.02 2.37 -4.12
N SER A 101 -12.17 3.41 -3.32
CA SER A 101 -12.05 4.80 -3.77
C SER A 101 -10.64 5.13 -4.28
N ILE A 102 -9.59 4.55 -3.68
CA ILE A 102 -8.21 4.67 -4.15
C ILE A 102 -8.08 4.05 -5.54
N PHE A 103 -8.48 2.79 -5.73
CA PHE A 103 -8.39 2.13 -7.03
C PHE A 103 -9.25 2.79 -8.09
N ASN A 104 -10.49 3.15 -7.79
CA ASN A 104 -11.36 3.89 -8.70
C ASN A 104 -10.71 5.21 -9.16
N ARG A 105 -10.04 5.92 -8.28
CA ARG A 105 -9.34 7.16 -8.62
C ARG A 105 -8.10 6.90 -9.46
N ILE A 106 -7.34 5.85 -9.18
CA ILE A 106 -6.20 5.43 -10.00
C ILE A 106 -6.67 5.15 -11.43
N LEU A 107 -7.69 4.35 -11.61
CA LEU A 107 -8.21 3.94 -12.92
C LEU A 107 -8.74 5.10 -13.77
N ARG A 108 -9.11 6.22 -13.16
CA ARG A 108 -9.50 7.45 -13.86
C ARG A 108 -8.30 8.26 -14.35
N THR A 109 -7.07 7.91 -13.98
CA THR A 109 -5.88 8.60 -14.49
C THR A 109 -5.44 7.99 -15.82
N SER A 110 -5.08 8.84 -16.77
CA SER A 110 -4.56 8.38 -18.06
C SER A 110 -3.15 7.82 -17.90
N LEU A 111 -2.91 6.66 -18.48
CA LEU A 111 -1.56 6.10 -18.62
C LEU A 111 -0.71 7.00 -19.52
N ARG A 112 0.54 7.17 -19.16
CA ARG A 112 1.54 7.90 -19.92
C ARG A 112 2.36 6.94 -20.78
N ARG A 113 3.23 7.49 -21.64
CA ARG A 113 4.22 6.69 -22.38
C ARG A 113 5.02 5.82 -21.39
N LYS A 114 5.17 4.53 -21.73
CA LYS A 114 5.98 3.58 -20.99
C LYS A 114 7.46 4.00 -21.02
N LYS A 115 7.94 4.52 -19.93
CA LYS A 115 9.33 4.86 -19.64
C LYS A 115 9.54 4.82 -18.14
N TYR A 116 10.78 4.72 -17.68
CA TYR A 116 11.07 4.77 -16.26
C TYR A 116 10.52 6.07 -15.64
N LYS A 117 9.66 5.88 -14.67
CA LYS A 117 9.16 6.94 -13.79
C LYS A 117 8.72 6.32 -12.48
N TYR A 118 9.45 6.64 -11.40
CA TYR A 118 9.10 6.15 -10.08
C TYR A 118 7.63 6.43 -9.75
N SER A 119 6.92 5.39 -9.28
CA SER A 119 5.49 5.46 -8.96
C SER A 119 5.17 4.55 -7.78
N ASP A 120 4.36 5.04 -6.84
CA ASP A 120 3.82 4.24 -5.75
C ASP A 120 2.63 3.37 -6.20
N ILE A 121 1.93 3.80 -7.25
CA ILE A 121 0.66 3.22 -7.69
C ILE A 121 0.77 1.74 -8.04
N GLY A 122 1.82 1.34 -8.74
CA GLY A 122 2.03 -0.06 -9.10
C GLY A 122 2.10 -0.98 -7.88
N TYR A 123 2.67 -0.50 -6.80
CA TYR A 123 2.85 -1.28 -5.57
C TYR A 123 1.55 -1.50 -4.79
N TYR A 124 0.56 -0.63 -4.95
CA TYR A 124 -0.78 -0.87 -4.41
C TYR A 124 -1.44 -2.09 -5.06
N PHE A 125 -1.37 -2.19 -6.39
CA PHE A 125 -1.86 -3.38 -7.11
C PHE A 125 -1.07 -4.64 -6.75
N LEU A 126 0.27 -4.55 -6.70
CA LEU A 126 1.12 -5.68 -6.36
C LEU A 126 0.83 -6.25 -4.98
N LYS A 127 0.54 -5.39 -3.99
CA LYS A 127 0.09 -5.83 -2.67
C LYS A 127 -1.19 -6.67 -2.76
N VAL A 128 -2.22 -6.16 -3.44
CA VAL A 128 -3.50 -6.86 -3.57
C VAL A 128 -3.33 -8.21 -4.30
N ILE A 129 -2.47 -8.25 -5.33
CA ILE A 129 -2.15 -9.50 -6.02
C ILE A 129 -1.51 -10.52 -5.06
N ILE A 130 -0.51 -10.09 -4.28
CA ILE A 130 0.13 -10.97 -3.30
C ILE A 130 -0.91 -11.52 -2.33
N GLU A 131 -1.72 -10.67 -1.73
CA GLU A 131 -2.73 -11.07 -0.75
C GLU A 131 -3.78 -12.02 -1.34
N LYS A 132 -4.18 -11.77 -2.61
CA LYS A 132 -5.10 -12.65 -3.33
C LYS A 132 -4.47 -14.03 -3.61
N GLN A 133 -3.19 -14.08 -4.00
CA GLN A 133 -2.52 -15.34 -4.30
C GLN A 133 -2.14 -16.14 -3.05
N THR A 134 -1.79 -15.45 -1.97
CA THR A 134 -1.37 -16.10 -0.73
C THR A 134 -2.52 -16.33 0.26
N GLN A 135 -3.68 -15.69 0.04
CA GLN A 135 -4.82 -15.66 0.97
C GLN A 135 -4.42 -15.16 2.37
N MET A 136 -3.43 -14.26 2.42
CA MET A 136 -2.84 -13.75 3.66
C MET A 136 -2.50 -12.26 3.49
N PRO A 137 -2.69 -11.40 4.51
CA PRO A 137 -2.17 -10.04 4.49
C PRO A 137 -0.66 -10.02 4.20
N LEU A 138 -0.20 -9.04 3.42
CA LEU A 138 1.21 -8.94 3.02
C LEU A 138 2.14 -8.90 4.24
N GLU A 139 1.77 -8.15 5.26
CA GLU A 139 2.55 -8.03 6.50
C GLU A 139 2.72 -9.37 7.22
N ASP A 140 1.69 -10.19 7.25
CA ASP A 140 1.72 -11.51 7.88
C ASP A 140 2.53 -12.49 7.05
N TYR A 141 2.32 -12.49 5.73
CA TYR A 141 3.08 -13.34 4.82
C TYR A 141 4.58 -13.07 4.92
N VAL A 142 4.99 -11.81 4.85
CA VAL A 142 6.39 -11.40 4.93
C VAL A 142 6.99 -11.77 6.29
N GLN A 143 6.26 -11.55 7.37
CA GLN A 143 6.72 -11.88 8.72
C GLN A 143 6.97 -13.38 8.85
N GLN A 144 6.03 -14.22 8.41
CA GLN A 144 6.09 -15.67 8.60
C GLN A 144 7.05 -16.37 7.63
N ASN A 145 7.04 -15.95 6.35
CA ASN A 145 7.75 -16.67 5.30
C ASN A 145 9.11 -16.06 4.93
N ILE A 146 9.38 -14.83 5.36
CA ILE A 146 10.63 -14.14 5.03
C ILE A 146 11.39 -13.74 6.29
N TYR A 147 10.84 -12.87 7.13
CA TYR A 147 11.60 -12.26 8.21
C TYR A 147 11.94 -13.24 9.34
N LEU A 148 10.99 -14.07 9.77
CA LEU A 148 11.26 -15.09 10.80
C LEU A 148 12.27 -16.14 10.33
N PRO A 149 12.14 -16.77 9.14
CA PRO A 149 13.12 -17.71 8.64
C PRO A 149 14.53 -17.12 8.47
N MET A 150 14.63 -15.83 8.15
CA MET A 150 15.92 -15.12 8.05
C MET A 150 16.47 -14.63 9.40
N GLY A 151 15.78 -14.83 10.50
CA GLY A 151 16.19 -14.35 11.82
C GLY A 151 16.12 -12.83 12.00
N LEU A 152 15.30 -12.12 11.20
CA LEU A 152 15.21 -10.65 11.21
C LEU A 152 14.27 -10.17 12.33
N SER A 153 14.75 -10.23 13.56
CA SER A 153 13.97 -9.88 14.77
C SER A 153 13.63 -8.38 14.89
N HIS A 154 14.35 -7.51 14.16
CA HIS A 154 14.19 -6.06 14.21
C HIS A 154 13.58 -5.46 12.93
N THR A 155 13.10 -6.31 12.03
CA THR A 155 12.41 -5.92 10.79
C THR A 155 10.97 -6.38 10.85
N GLY A 156 10.03 -5.54 10.39
CA GLY A 156 8.60 -5.90 10.33
C GLY A 156 7.70 -4.69 10.25
N TYR A 157 6.43 -4.99 10.11
CA TYR A 157 5.35 -4.01 10.12
C TYR A 157 4.95 -3.64 11.56
N HIS A 158 4.22 -2.55 11.71
CA HIS A 158 3.63 -2.09 12.97
C HIS A 158 4.64 -2.03 14.12
N PRO A 159 5.76 -1.30 13.98
CA PRO A 159 6.86 -1.32 14.95
C PRO A 159 6.42 -0.87 16.35
N MET A 160 5.38 -0.02 16.47
CA MET A 160 4.86 0.45 17.76
C MET A 160 4.23 -0.65 18.62
N TYR A 161 3.84 -1.79 18.04
CA TYR A 161 3.34 -2.94 18.79
C TYR A 161 4.46 -3.89 19.22
N ARG A 162 5.68 -3.71 18.69
CA ARG A 162 6.81 -4.63 18.89
C ARG A 162 7.96 -4.04 19.69
N PHE A 163 8.11 -2.73 19.66
CA PHE A 163 9.26 -2.05 20.24
C PHE A 163 8.84 -0.82 21.05
N ASP A 164 9.64 -0.48 22.08
CA ASP A 164 9.50 0.79 22.79
C ASP A 164 9.62 1.96 21.81
N ARG A 165 8.74 2.92 21.94
CA ARG A 165 8.72 4.15 21.13
C ARG A 165 10.08 4.85 21.07
N LYS A 166 10.87 4.80 22.15
CA LYS A 166 12.21 5.41 22.20
C LYS A 166 13.19 4.81 21.18
N ARG A 167 12.92 3.60 20.68
CA ARG A 167 13.72 2.91 19.69
C ARG A 167 13.30 3.21 18.24
N ILE A 168 12.19 3.90 18.05
CA ILE A 168 11.58 4.17 16.76
C ILE A 168 11.68 5.68 16.50
N PRO A 169 12.43 6.14 15.49
CA PRO A 169 12.46 7.54 15.15
C PRO A 169 11.11 7.98 14.58
N PRO A 170 10.74 9.27 14.73
CA PRO A 170 9.54 9.80 14.08
C PRO A 170 9.68 9.75 12.56
N THR A 171 8.58 9.45 11.87
CA THR A 171 8.52 9.42 10.41
C THR A 171 8.54 10.84 9.83
N VAL A 172 7.67 11.70 10.34
CA VAL A 172 7.49 13.09 9.87
C VAL A 172 6.60 13.87 10.83
N MET A 173 6.75 15.19 10.84
CA MET A 173 5.73 16.11 11.37
C MET A 173 4.72 16.40 10.26
N ASP A 174 3.55 15.80 10.33
CA ASP A 174 2.48 16.05 9.34
C ASP A 174 1.65 17.27 9.77
N THR A 175 1.93 18.41 9.15
CA THR A 175 1.23 19.67 9.44
C THR A 175 -0.02 19.90 8.59
N THR A 176 -0.24 19.07 7.58
CA THR A 176 -1.26 19.34 6.55
C THR A 176 -2.47 18.43 6.63
N PHE A 177 -2.26 17.18 7.01
CA PHE A 177 -3.31 16.17 6.99
C PHE A 177 -3.63 15.64 8.39
N ARG A 178 -2.67 14.95 9.05
CA ARG A 178 -2.90 14.33 10.37
C ARG A 178 -2.61 15.25 11.54
N LYS A 179 -1.95 16.38 11.31
CA LYS A 179 -1.64 17.45 12.28
C LYS A 179 -0.94 16.94 13.55
N GLN A 180 -0.08 15.94 13.39
CA GLN A 180 0.67 15.32 14.48
C GLN A 180 2.03 14.82 14.01
N ILE A 181 2.92 14.51 14.95
CA ILE A 181 4.14 13.75 14.66
C ILE A 181 3.72 12.31 14.38
N ILE A 182 4.04 11.83 13.18
CA ILE A 182 3.78 10.45 12.78
C ILE A 182 4.89 9.58 13.33
N TRP A 183 4.52 8.54 14.05
CA TRP A 183 5.46 7.67 14.74
C TRP A 183 5.14 6.20 14.49
N GLY A 184 6.05 5.52 13.78
CA GLY A 184 5.85 4.12 13.41
C GLY A 184 4.80 3.85 12.33
N ASP A 185 4.04 4.86 11.95
CA ASP A 185 3.12 4.81 10.81
C ASP A 185 3.78 5.44 9.58
N VAL A 186 3.33 5.05 8.38
CA VAL A 186 3.91 5.54 7.12
C VAL A 186 3.51 6.97 6.80
N ASN A 187 4.38 7.69 6.08
CA ASN A 187 4.08 9.05 5.64
C ASN A 187 2.93 9.10 4.62
N ASP A 188 2.90 8.17 3.67
CA ASP A 188 1.87 8.10 2.64
C ASP A 188 0.57 7.53 3.22
N GLN A 189 -0.48 8.35 3.24
CA GLN A 189 -1.80 7.96 3.72
C GLN A 189 -2.45 6.87 2.84
N GLY A 190 -2.22 6.89 1.51
CA GLY A 190 -2.71 5.83 0.62
C GLY A 190 -2.09 4.48 0.98
N ALA A 191 -0.78 4.45 1.23
CA ALA A 191 -0.09 3.26 1.71
C ALA A 191 -0.60 2.82 3.09
N ALA A 192 -0.84 3.76 4.02
CA ALA A 192 -1.39 3.45 5.34
C ALA A 192 -2.77 2.78 5.25
N THR A 193 -3.64 3.28 4.37
CA THR A 193 -4.98 2.71 4.13
C THR A 193 -4.90 1.29 3.55
N LEU A 194 -3.90 1.03 2.71
CA LEU A 194 -3.65 -0.29 2.10
C LEU A 194 -2.81 -1.23 2.97
N GLY A 195 -2.42 -0.83 4.17
CA GLY A 195 -1.58 -1.63 5.07
C GLY A 195 -0.09 -1.55 4.74
N GLY A 196 0.36 -0.39 4.20
CA GLY A 196 1.77 -0.15 3.84
C GLY A 196 2.63 0.31 4.99
#